data_e6067f67c3e1f4ddb94491418e3aa7d4
#
_entry.id   e6067f67c3e1f4ddb94491418e3aa7d4
#
_cell.length_a   1.000
_cell.length_b   1.000
_cell.length_c   1.000
_cell.angle_alpha   90.00
_cell.angle_beta   90.00
_cell.angle_gamma   90.00
#
_symmetry.space_group_name_H-M   'P 1'
#
loop_
_entity.id
_entity.type
_entity.pdbx_description
1 polymer ?
#
loop_
_entity_poly.entity_id
_entity_poly.type
_entity_poly.pdbx_seq_one_letter_code
_entity_poly.pdbx_strand_id
1 'polypeptide(L)'
;MVQPTLSTPPGRIQSVNLGSVRRLPVGDRTVMSAHGKRSVGGPVAVGPLGLTGDEQADLTVHGGLSKAVYAYPAEHYPFWERARREAGADVGLLDTSLPSGALGENLTVEGLLESELWVGDRLLLPGCELVVSEPRQPCYKFVAVMGFARAAKVMAESGFCGFYLRVARPGTLEAGQAFTLRPGPREVRVDQAFRLKMARRDV
;
A
#
# COMPACT_ATOMS: atom_id res chain seq x y z
N MET A 1 -31.19 -16.24 16.29
CA MET A 1 -30.95 -14.79 16.10
C MET A 1 -29.95 -14.65 14.96
N VAL A 2 -30.42 -14.23 13.79
CA VAL A 2 -29.58 -13.96 12.61
C VAL A 2 -28.95 -12.59 12.84
N GLN A 3 -27.61 -12.55 12.99
CA GLN A 3 -26.91 -11.28 13.02
C GLN A 3 -27.05 -10.60 11.64
N PRO A 4 -27.38 -9.30 11.57
CA PRO A 4 -27.40 -8.60 10.31
C PRO A 4 -25.96 -8.57 9.77
N THR A 5 -25.72 -9.26 8.67
CA THR A 5 -24.55 -9.08 7.85
C THR A 5 -24.64 -7.69 7.22
N LEU A 6 -24.01 -6.70 7.84
CA LEU A 6 -23.67 -5.46 7.16
C LEU A 6 -22.71 -5.84 6.04
N SER A 7 -23.25 -6.09 4.85
CA SER A 7 -22.44 -6.22 3.64
C SER A 7 -21.93 -4.82 3.30
N THR A 8 -20.72 -4.50 3.78
CA THR A 8 -19.94 -3.41 3.19
C THR A 8 -19.89 -3.66 1.67
N PRO A 9 -20.12 -2.66 0.81
CA PRO A 9 -19.99 -2.85 -0.62
C PRO A 9 -18.63 -3.50 -0.90
N PRO A 10 -18.57 -4.47 -1.82
CA PRO A 10 -17.35 -5.19 -2.09
C PRO A 10 -16.28 -4.22 -2.59
N GLY A 11 -15.13 -4.18 -1.93
CA GLY A 11 -13.97 -3.49 -2.46
C GLY A 11 -13.43 -4.21 -3.68
N ARG A 12 -12.59 -3.54 -4.46
CA ARG A 12 -12.04 -4.08 -5.70
C ARG A 12 -10.53 -3.86 -5.77
N ILE A 13 -9.80 -4.82 -6.32
CA ILE A 13 -8.43 -4.62 -6.77
C ILE A 13 -8.48 -3.86 -8.10
N GLN A 14 -8.11 -2.59 -8.11
CA GLN A 14 -8.00 -1.81 -9.33
C GLN A 14 -6.79 -2.24 -10.16
N SER A 15 -5.65 -2.50 -9.50
CA SER A 15 -4.40 -2.86 -10.17
C SER A 15 -3.54 -3.75 -9.28
N VAL A 16 -2.84 -4.70 -9.91
CA VAL A 16 -1.76 -5.50 -9.31
C VAL A 16 -0.44 -4.98 -9.84
N ASN A 17 0.47 -4.60 -8.95
CA ASN A 17 1.71 -3.91 -9.33
C ASN A 17 2.92 -4.69 -8.81
N LEU A 18 3.86 -4.97 -9.71
CA LEU A 18 5.11 -5.65 -9.42
C LEU A 18 6.31 -4.72 -9.69
N GLY A 19 7.33 -4.83 -8.87
CA GLY A 19 8.57 -4.07 -9.03
C GLY A 19 9.80 -4.94 -8.97
N SER A 20 10.78 -4.64 -9.81
CA SER A 20 12.13 -5.17 -9.70
C SER A 20 13.04 -4.16 -9.00
N VAL A 21 14.07 -4.68 -8.32
CA VAL A 21 15.08 -3.85 -7.65
C VAL A 21 15.89 -3.09 -8.69
N ARG A 22 15.85 -1.76 -8.63
CA ARG A 22 16.53 -0.85 -9.55
C ARG A 22 17.24 0.25 -8.78
N ARG A 23 18.13 0.97 -9.46
CA ARG A 23 18.78 2.17 -8.94
C ARG A 23 17.76 3.30 -8.82
N LEU A 24 17.70 3.92 -7.66
CA LEU A 24 16.88 5.09 -7.35
C LEU A 24 17.81 6.23 -6.92
N PRO A 25 17.83 7.38 -7.62
CA PRO A 25 18.51 8.59 -7.16
C PRO A 25 17.81 9.13 -5.89
N VAL A 26 18.61 9.50 -4.88
CA VAL A 26 18.12 10.13 -3.63
C VAL A 26 19.13 11.20 -3.25
N GLY A 27 18.88 12.46 -3.64
CA GLY A 27 19.86 13.54 -3.54
C GLY A 27 21.14 13.14 -4.32
N ASP A 28 22.29 13.25 -3.66
CA ASP A 28 23.60 12.92 -4.27
C ASP A 28 23.94 11.41 -4.22
N ARG A 29 23.00 10.57 -3.77
CA ARG A 29 23.22 9.13 -3.63
C ARG A 29 22.34 8.34 -4.58
N THR A 30 22.81 7.14 -4.91
CA THR A 30 22.00 6.14 -5.59
C THR A 30 21.79 4.95 -4.66
N VAL A 31 20.55 4.55 -4.46
CA VAL A 31 20.18 3.40 -3.63
C VAL A 31 19.42 2.37 -4.43
N MET A 32 19.43 1.12 -3.96
CA MET A 32 18.59 0.07 -4.56
C MET A 32 17.16 0.17 -4.03
N SER A 33 16.18 0.09 -4.91
CA SER A 33 14.76 0.23 -4.57
C SER A 33 13.88 -0.57 -5.53
N ALA A 34 12.84 -1.21 -4.99
CA ALA A 34 11.75 -1.80 -5.76
C ALA A 34 10.48 -0.91 -5.74
N HIS A 35 10.63 0.38 -5.45
CA HIS A 35 9.51 1.32 -5.33
C HIS A 35 8.82 1.62 -6.68
N GLY A 36 9.53 1.53 -7.78
CA GLY A 36 8.99 1.78 -9.13
C GLY A 36 8.17 0.59 -9.64
N LYS A 37 7.05 0.29 -8.98
CA LYS A 37 6.17 -0.80 -9.38
C LYS A 37 5.34 -0.42 -10.60
N ARG A 38 4.98 -1.43 -11.39
CA ARG A 38 4.17 -1.27 -12.61
C ARG A 38 3.05 -2.28 -12.62
N SER A 39 1.91 -1.86 -13.15
CA SER A 39 0.74 -2.72 -13.33
C SER A 39 1.05 -3.90 -14.24
N VAL A 40 0.56 -5.07 -13.86
CA VAL A 40 0.64 -6.29 -14.64
C VAL A 40 -0.76 -6.82 -14.92
N GLY A 41 -0.90 -7.50 -16.06
CA GLY A 41 -2.15 -8.16 -16.44
C GLY A 41 -2.17 -9.63 -16.03
N GLY A 42 -3.39 -10.17 -15.91
CA GLY A 42 -3.61 -11.58 -15.60
C GLY A 42 -3.37 -11.96 -14.13
N PRO A 43 -3.57 -13.24 -13.82
CA PRO A 43 -3.42 -13.77 -12.48
C PRO A 43 -1.96 -13.74 -12.00
N VAL A 44 -1.75 -13.26 -10.77
CA VAL A 44 -0.45 -13.25 -10.09
C VAL A 44 -0.53 -14.17 -8.88
N ALA A 45 0.45 -15.07 -8.74
CA ALA A 45 0.54 -15.94 -7.58
C ALA A 45 0.95 -15.13 -6.34
N VAL A 46 0.30 -15.41 -5.21
CA VAL A 46 0.59 -14.82 -3.91
C VAL A 46 0.98 -15.92 -2.92
N GLY A 47 2.18 -15.80 -2.38
CA GLY A 47 2.74 -16.68 -1.36
C GLY A 47 2.94 -15.96 -0.02
N PRO A 48 3.41 -16.66 1.01
CA PRO A 48 3.56 -16.10 2.36
C PRO A 48 4.43 -14.83 2.43
N LEU A 49 5.37 -14.66 1.50
CA LEU A 49 6.30 -13.54 1.45
C LEU A 49 5.90 -12.45 0.44
N GLY A 50 4.77 -12.60 -0.27
CA GLY A 50 4.28 -11.60 -1.22
C GLY A 50 3.92 -12.15 -2.59
N LEU A 51 3.90 -11.27 -3.58
CA LEU A 51 3.52 -11.58 -4.95
C LEU A 51 4.72 -12.15 -5.73
N THR A 52 4.48 -13.21 -6.50
CA THR A 52 5.51 -13.76 -7.40
C THR A 52 5.89 -12.73 -8.46
N GLY A 53 7.19 -12.52 -8.63
CA GLY A 53 7.74 -11.52 -9.56
C GLY A 53 7.90 -10.13 -8.95
N ASP A 54 7.48 -9.91 -7.70
CA ASP A 54 7.78 -8.70 -6.96
C ASP A 54 9.08 -8.87 -6.16
N GLU A 55 9.95 -7.88 -6.22
CA GLU A 55 11.21 -7.87 -5.46
C GLU A 55 11.15 -6.87 -4.30
N GLN A 56 11.92 -7.14 -3.26
CA GLN A 56 12.07 -6.29 -2.09
C GLN A 56 13.55 -5.97 -1.90
N ALA A 57 13.90 -4.67 -1.96
CA ALA A 57 15.30 -4.24 -1.93
C ALA A 57 15.96 -4.33 -0.54
N ASP A 58 15.17 -4.42 0.53
CA ASP A 58 15.66 -4.47 1.91
C ASP A 58 14.67 -5.23 2.79
N LEU A 59 14.99 -6.49 3.04
CA LEU A 59 14.15 -7.40 3.84
C LEU A 59 14.19 -7.09 5.35
N THR A 60 15.10 -6.23 5.80
CA THR A 60 15.20 -5.89 7.24
C THR A 60 14.14 -4.89 7.67
N VAL A 61 13.67 -4.04 6.75
CA VAL A 61 12.66 -2.99 7.01
C VAL A 61 11.42 -3.12 6.14
N HIS A 62 11.54 -3.71 4.95
CA HIS A 62 10.46 -3.91 3.99
C HIS A 62 10.36 -5.39 3.66
N GLY A 63 9.18 -6.00 3.91
CA GLY A 63 8.94 -7.41 3.64
C GLY A 63 8.76 -8.27 4.88
N GLY A 64 8.89 -9.58 4.69
CA GLY A 64 8.54 -10.58 5.70
C GLY A 64 7.04 -10.84 5.78
N LEU A 65 6.64 -11.78 6.66
CA LEU A 65 5.27 -12.30 6.70
C LEU A 65 4.20 -11.24 7.00
N SER A 66 4.52 -10.23 7.81
CA SER A 66 3.57 -9.15 8.15
C SER A 66 3.47 -8.06 7.10
N LYS A 67 4.45 -7.96 6.20
CA LYS A 67 4.53 -6.95 5.14
C LYS A 67 4.62 -7.59 3.76
N ALA A 68 3.94 -8.73 3.59
CA ALA A 68 4.02 -9.52 2.37
C ALA A 68 3.45 -8.76 1.15
N VAL A 69 2.38 -8.01 1.35
CA VAL A 69 1.72 -7.22 0.29
C VAL A 69 1.41 -5.83 0.83
N TYR A 70 1.75 -4.79 0.07
CA TYR A 70 1.36 -3.42 0.37
C TYR A 70 0.15 -3.03 -0.48
N ALA A 71 -0.93 -2.60 0.15
CA ALA A 71 -2.13 -2.11 -0.50
C ALA A 71 -2.30 -0.60 -0.27
N TYR A 72 -2.84 0.10 -1.28
CA TYR A 72 -3.04 1.54 -1.24
C TYR A 72 -4.39 1.93 -1.86
N PRO A 73 -5.22 2.77 -1.16
CA PRO A 73 -6.50 3.25 -1.68
C PRO A 73 -6.33 4.15 -2.90
N ALA A 74 -7.01 3.83 -3.99
CA ALA A 74 -7.01 4.63 -5.22
C ALA A 74 -7.57 6.04 -4.97
N GLU A 75 -8.47 6.17 -4.02
CA GLU A 75 -9.13 7.41 -3.61
C GLU A 75 -8.14 8.51 -3.17
N HIS A 76 -6.94 8.14 -2.75
CA HIS A 76 -5.92 9.10 -2.32
C HIS A 76 -5.01 9.61 -3.44
N TYR A 77 -5.06 9.05 -4.64
CA TYR A 77 -4.22 9.46 -5.76
C TYR A 77 -4.41 10.93 -6.15
N PRO A 78 -5.66 11.45 -6.28
CA PRO A 78 -5.87 12.87 -6.61
C PRO A 78 -5.29 13.84 -5.56
N PHE A 79 -5.27 13.42 -4.28
CA PHE A 79 -4.62 14.20 -3.22
C PHE A 79 -3.11 14.30 -3.45
N TRP A 80 -2.44 13.19 -3.76
CA TRP A 80 -0.99 13.18 -3.99
C TRP A 80 -0.59 13.93 -5.26
N GLU A 81 -1.36 13.80 -6.32
CA GLU A 81 -1.15 14.58 -7.55
C GLU A 81 -1.24 16.09 -7.29
N ARG A 82 -2.23 16.52 -6.51
CA ARG A 82 -2.36 17.91 -6.09
C ARG A 82 -1.19 18.35 -5.21
N ALA A 83 -0.83 17.57 -4.19
CA ALA A 83 0.28 17.89 -3.30
C ALA A 83 1.62 18.02 -4.04
N ARG A 84 1.86 17.18 -5.04
CA ARG A 84 3.04 17.26 -5.92
C ARG A 84 3.04 18.54 -6.76
N ARG A 85 1.92 18.89 -7.38
CA ARG A 85 1.80 20.14 -8.17
C ARG A 85 2.03 21.38 -7.29
N GLU A 86 1.40 21.43 -6.13
CA GLU A 86 1.54 22.55 -5.19
C GLU A 86 2.96 22.70 -4.65
N ALA A 87 3.66 21.60 -4.48
CA ALA A 87 5.06 21.59 -4.04
C ALA A 87 6.07 21.86 -5.16
N GLY A 88 5.64 21.98 -6.43
CA GLY A 88 6.56 22.07 -7.57
C GLY A 88 7.46 20.84 -7.67
N ALA A 89 6.89 19.65 -7.44
CA ALA A 89 7.65 18.40 -7.41
C ALA A 89 8.43 18.18 -8.73
N ASP A 90 9.64 17.65 -8.61
CA ASP A 90 10.39 17.18 -9.77
C ASP A 90 9.64 16.02 -10.44
N VAL A 91 9.18 16.26 -11.65
CA VAL A 91 8.43 15.28 -12.45
C VAL A 91 9.31 14.26 -13.15
N GLY A 92 10.65 14.32 -12.96
CA GLY A 92 11.60 13.44 -13.65
C GLY A 92 11.43 11.95 -13.37
N LEU A 93 10.84 11.57 -12.23
CA LEU A 93 10.58 10.16 -11.88
C LEU A 93 9.13 9.74 -12.14
N LEU A 94 8.18 10.66 -12.01
CA LEU A 94 6.75 10.44 -12.21
C LEU A 94 6.15 11.64 -12.94
N ASP A 95 5.29 11.38 -13.91
CA ASP A 95 4.53 12.43 -14.60
C ASP A 95 3.53 13.11 -13.63
N THR A 96 2.81 14.10 -14.12
CA THR A 96 1.79 14.85 -13.35
C THR A 96 0.67 13.95 -12.84
N SER A 97 0.29 12.90 -13.58
CA SER A 97 -0.59 11.84 -13.12
C SER A 97 0.22 10.69 -12.53
N LEU A 98 -0.21 10.20 -11.37
CA LEU A 98 0.42 9.07 -10.71
C LEU A 98 -0.14 7.75 -11.25
N PRO A 99 0.66 6.89 -11.92
CA PRO A 99 0.20 5.56 -12.30
C PRO A 99 0.03 4.68 -11.06
N SER A 100 -0.84 3.66 -11.15
CA SER A 100 -0.92 2.61 -10.12
C SER A 100 0.46 2.02 -9.85
N GLY A 101 0.78 1.78 -8.57
CA GLY A 101 2.11 1.37 -8.14
C GLY A 101 3.07 2.53 -7.81
N ALA A 102 2.67 3.79 -8.07
CA ALA A 102 3.51 4.97 -7.85
C ALA A 102 3.89 5.19 -6.38
N LEU A 103 3.04 4.81 -5.44
CA LEU A 103 3.31 4.91 -4.00
C LEU A 103 4.14 3.70 -3.49
N GLY A 104 4.50 2.77 -4.39
CA GLY A 104 5.24 1.54 -4.09
C GLY A 104 4.34 0.37 -3.68
N GLU A 105 3.04 0.50 -3.85
CA GLU A 105 2.07 -0.53 -3.50
C GLU A 105 2.02 -1.67 -4.52
N ASN A 106 1.74 -2.86 -4.00
CA ASN A 106 1.46 -4.06 -4.79
C ASN A 106 0.02 -4.10 -5.29
N LEU A 107 -0.92 -3.62 -4.47
CA LEU A 107 -2.33 -3.58 -4.80
C LEU A 107 -2.83 -2.13 -4.71
N THR A 108 -3.29 -1.58 -5.83
CA THR A 108 -4.14 -0.38 -5.81
C THR A 108 -5.57 -0.88 -5.62
N VAL A 109 -6.24 -0.44 -4.54
CA VAL A 109 -7.58 -0.92 -4.17
C VAL A 109 -8.58 0.21 -4.15
N GLU A 110 -9.86 -0.11 -4.38
CA GLU A 110 -10.99 0.81 -4.29
C GLU A 110 -11.96 0.35 -3.20
N GLY A 111 -12.62 1.32 -2.54
CA GLY A 111 -13.67 1.05 -1.56
C GLY A 111 -13.14 0.60 -0.20
N LEU A 112 -11.90 0.96 0.16
CA LEU A 112 -11.30 0.55 1.43
C LEU A 112 -10.30 1.59 1.94
N LEU A 113 -10.71 2.40 2.93
CA LEU A 113 -9.90 3.47 3.51
C LEU A 113 -9.32 3.08 4.87
N GLU A 114 -8.20 3.69 5.25
CA GLU A 114 -7.51 3.44 6.52
C GLU A 114 -8.39 3.72 7.76
N SER A 115 -9.32 4.67 7.65
CA SER A 115 -10.27 5.02 8.71
C SER A 115 -11.42 4.03 8.89
N GLU A 116 -11.62 3.13 7.92
CA GLU A 116 -12.68 2.13 7.92
C GLU A 116 -12.15 0.71 8.13
N LEU A 117 -10.82 0.57 8.16
CA LEU A 117 -10.10 -0.69 8.20
C LEU A 117 -9.42 -0.90 9.55
N TRP A 118 -9.48 -2.12 10.05
CA TRP A 118 -8.89 -2.51 11.33
C TRP A 118 -7.77 -3.52 11.13
N VAL A 119 -6.76 -3.45 11.97
CA VAL A 119 -5.74 -4.49 12.03
C VAL A 119 -6.40 -5.83 12.37
N GLY A 120 -6.13 -6.84 11.57
CA GLY A 120 -6.79 -8.15 11.67
C GLY A 120 -7.99 -8.36 10.76
N ASP A 121 -8.53 -7.30 10.13
CA ASP A 121 -9.57 -7.45 9.10
C ASP A 121 -9.06 -8.30 7.93
N ARG A 122 -9.95 -9.06 7.31
CA ARG A 122 -9.61 -10.05 6.27
C ARG A 122 -10.24 -9.71 4.95
N LEU A 123 -9.43 -9.66 3.91
CA LEU A 123 -9.86 -9.52 2.52
C LEU A 123 -9.99 -10.93 1.93
N LEU A 124 -11.22 -11.32 1.66
CA LEU A 124 -11.56 -12.62 1.07
C LEU A 124 -11.64 -12.44 -0.44
N LEU A 125 -10.67 -13.01 -1.16
CA LEU A 125 -10.63 -13.05 -2.62
C LEU A 125 -10.98 -14.47 -3.10
N PRO A 126 -11.43 -14.64 -4.34
CA PRO A 126 -11.73 -15.96 -4.90
C PRO A 126 -10.56 -16.95 -4.77
N GLY A 127 -9.34 -16.48 -5.07
CA GLY A 127 -8.12 -17.31 -5.12
C GLY A 127 -7.30 -17.34 -3.83
N CYS A 128 -7.40 -16.35 -2.95
CA CYS A 128 -6.54 -16.23 -1.77
C CYS A 128 -7.23 -15.48 -0.62
N GLU A 129 -6.55 -15.39 0.53
CA GLU A 129 -7.02 -14.61 1.68
C GLU A 129 -5.88 -13.79 2.26
N LEU A 130 -6.11 -12.49 2.42
CA LEU A 130 -5.16 -11.52 2.96
C LEU A 130 -5.70 -10.94 4.27
N VAL A 131 -4.80 -10.58 5.19
CA VAL A 131 -5.18 -10.02 6.49
C VAL A 131 -4.41 -8.73 6.73
N VAL A 132 -5.12 -7.68 7.09
CA VAL A 132 -4.53 -6.39 7.46
C VAL A 132 -3.59 -6.56 8.65
N SER A 133 -2.35 -6.19 8.49
CA SER A 133 -1.30 -6.39 9.49
C SER A 133 -0.86 -5.09 10.17
N GLU A 134 -0.58 -4.06 9.40
CA GLU A 134 -0.09 -2.79 9.93
C GLU A 134 -0.18 -1.66 8.89
N PRO A 135 -0.23 -0.37 9.34
CA PRO A 135 -0.09 0.77 8.45
C PRO A 135 1.35 0.87 7.91
N ARG A 136 1.49 1.35 6.67
CA ARG A 136 2.81 1.69 6.13
C ARG A 136 3.32 2.99 6.72
N GLN A 137 4.62 3.05 7.02
CA GLN A 137 5.31 4.28 7.43
C GLN A 137 6.07 4.88 6.24
N PRO A 138 6.10 6.23 6.10
CA PRO A 138 6.89 6.87 5.05
C PRO A 138 8.38 6.63 5.27
N CYS A 139 9.12 6.50 4.17
CA CYS A 139 10.57 6.34 4.18
C CYS A 139 11.23 7.33 3.19
N TYR A 140 12.53 7.50 3.29
CA TYR A 140 13.27 8.41 2.41
C TYR A 140 13.15 8.07 0.90
N LYS A 141 12.99 6.78 0.56
CA LYS A 141 12.75 6.35 -0.83
C LYS A 141 11.41 6.87 -1.35
N PHE A 142 10.37 6.85 -0.49
CA PHE A 142 9.07 7.44 -0.82
C PHE A 142 9.20 8.95 -1.08
N VAL A 143 9.95 9.68 -0.22
CA VAL A 143 10.20 11.12 -0.42
C VAL A 143 10.87 11.39 -1.76
N ALA A 144 11.89 10.61 -2.11
CA ALA A 144 12.58 10.74 -3.40
C ALA A 144 11.65 10.49 -4.60
N VAL A 145 10.82 9.44 -4.53
CA VAL A 145 9.87 9.12 -5.61
C VAL A 145 8.78 10.19 -5.74
N MET A 146 8.29 10.74 -4.64
CA MET A 146 7.29 11.80 -4.67
C MET A 146 7.82 13.13 -5.19
N GLY A 147 9.15 13.33 -5.23
CA GLY A 147 9.82 14.48 -5.82
C GLY A 147 9.72 15.78 -5.01
N PHE A 148 9.34 15.72 -3.72
CA PHE A 148 9.32 16.89 -2.84
C PHE A 148 9.64 16.54 -1.39
N ALA A 149 10.43 17.39 -0.73
CA ALA A 149 11.03 17.11 0.58
C ALA A 149 10.00 16.83 1.71
N ARG A 150 8.82 17.48 1.66
CA ARG A 150 7.78 17.36 2.69
C ARG A 150 6.86 16.16 2.54
N ALA A 151 7.07 15.28 1.53
CA ALA A 151 6.17 14.15 1.25
C ALA A 151 5.91 13.26 2.47
N ALA A 152 6.95 12.95 3.26
CA ALA A 152 6.80 12.17 4.49
C ALA A 152 5.92 12.89 5.54
N LYS A 153 6.09 14.20 5.70
CA LYS A 153 5.27 15.01 6.61
C LYS A 153 3.82 15.08 6.13
N VAL A 154 3.60 15.28 4.85
CA VAL A 154 2.26 15.27 4.24
C VAL A 154 1.55 13.94 4.46
N MET A 155 2.26 12.80 4.34
CA MET A 155 1.69 11.48 4.67
C MET A 155 1.35 11.38 6.17
N ALA A 156 2.21 11.87 7.05
CA ALA A 156 1.98 11.84 8.49
C ALA A 156 0.74 12.67 8.89
N GLU A 157 0.57 13.85 8.28
CA GLU A 157 -0.53 14.77 8.54
C GLU A 157 -1.86 14.29 7.96
N SER A 158 -1.86 13.75 6.73
CA SER A 158 -3.07 13.26 6.06
C SER A 158 -3.55 11.91 6.59
N GLY A 159 -2.63 11.06 7.03
CA GLY A 159 -2.92 9.67 7.38
C GLY A 159 -3.10 8.76 6.16
N PHE A 160 -2.89 9.25 4.94
CA PHE A 160 -3.02 8.51 3.68
C PHE A 160 -1.79 7.64 3.43
N CYS A 161 -1.66 6.61 4.24
CA CYS A 161 -0.46 5.78 4.32
C CYS A 161 -0.58 4.42 3.61
N GLY A 162 -1.81 3.96 3.33
CA GLY A 162 -2.06 2.59 2.93
C GLY A 162 -1.76 1.60 4.06
N PHE A 163 -1.79 0.32 3.74
CA PHE A 163 -1.65 -0.73 4.74
C PHE A 163 -0.96 -1.97 4.18
N TYR A 164 -0.23 -2.64 5.05
CA TYR A 164 0.33 -3.95 4.76
C TYR A 164 -0.67 -5.07 5.02
N LEU A 165 -0.51 -6.14 4.26
CA LEU A 165 -1.29 -7.35 4.33
C LEU A 165 -0.35 -8.55 4.49
N ARG A 166 -0.65 -9.42 5.46
CA ARG A 166 -0.08 -10.76 5.50
C ARG A 166 -0.95 -11.73 4.71
N VAL A 167 -0.37 -12.78 4.19
CA VAL A 167 -1.07 -13.83 3.43
C VAL A 167 -1.54 -14.91 4.39
N ALA A 168 -2.85 -15.05 4.56
CA ALA A 168 -3.44 -16.10 5.40
C ALA A 168 -3.71 -17.39 4.62
N ARG A 169 -4.11 -17.27 3.35
CA ARG A 169 -4.25 -18.39 2.43
C ARG A 169 -3.60 -18.01 1.10
N PRO A 170 -2.47 -18.65 0.74
CA PRO A 170 -1.81 -18.47 -0.56
C PRO A 170 -2.73 -18.86 -1.72
N GLY A 171 -2.41 -18.35 -2.91
CA GLY A 171 -3.14 -18.67 -4.13
C GLY A 171 -2.87 -17.67 -5.25
N THR A 172 -3.92 -17.14 -5.88
CA THR A 172 -3.79 -16.16 -6.97
C THR A 172 -4.73 -14.98 -6.78
N LEU A 173 -4.35 -13.83 -7.31
CA LEU A 173 -5.19 -12.64 -7.40
C LEU A 173 -4.89 -11.90 -8.71
N GLU A 174 -5.83 -11.08 -9.17
CA GLU A 174 -5.68 -10.28 -10.38
C GLU A 174 -6.45 -8.95 -10.30
N ALA A 175 -6.10 -8.02 -11.17
CA ALA A 175 -6.83 -6.76 -11.31
C ALA A 175 -8.31 -7.01 -11.71
N GLY A 176 -9.21 -6.16 -11.22
CA GLY A 176 -10.65 -6.26 -11.43
C GLY A 176 -11.38 -7.18 -10.45
N GLN A 177 -10.67 -8.02 -9.68
CA GLN A 177 -11.31 -8.89 -8.70
C GLN A 177 -11.93 -8.09 -7.54
N ALA A 178 -13.18 -8.40 -7.23
CA ALA A 178 -13.83 -7.97 -6.01
C ALA A 178 -13.36 -8.80 -4.81
N PHE A 179 -13.29 -8.17 -3.66
CA PHE A 179 -13.08 -8.84 -2.38
C PHE A 179 -14.17 -8.50 -1.37
N THR A 180 -14.43 -9.42 -0.46
CA THR A 180 -15.31 -9.18 0.70
C THR A 180 -14.45 -8.93 1.93
N LEU A 181 -14.79 -7.87 2.68
CA LEU A 181 -14.15 -7.59 3.96
C LEU A 181 -14.85 -8.40 5.07
N ARG A 182 -14.11 -9.28 5.74
CA ARG A 182 -14.54 -9.96 6.95
C ARG A 182 -13.89 -9.31 8.17
N PRO A 183 -14.69 -8.78 9.12
CA PRO A 183 -14.17 -8.15 10.31
C PRO A 183 -13.25 -9.06 11.15
N GLY A 184 -12.16 -8.48 11.63
CA GLY A 184 -11.25 -9.06 12.61
C GLY A 184 -11.63 -8.67 14.06
N PRO A 185 -10.66 -8.66 14.99
CA PRO A 185 -10.89 -8.34 16.41
C PRO A 185 -11.39 -6.91 16.67
N ARG A 186 -11.16 -5.98 15.73
CA ARG A 186 -11.58 -4.57 15.83
C ARG A 186 -10.99 -3.82 17.04
N GLU A 187 -9.74 -4.11 17.42
CA GLU A 187 -9.04 -3.47 18.53
C GLU A 187 -8.46 -2.11 18.16
N VAL A 188 -7.82 -2.00 16.99
CA VAL A 188 -7.18 -0.77 16.52
C VAL A 188 -7.38 -0.58 15.01
N ARG A 189 -7.82 0.61 14.61
CA ARG A 189 -7.91 0.96 13.19
C ARG A 189 -6.55 1.27 12.60
N VAL A 190 -6.42 1.15 11.28
CA VAL A 190 -5.18 1.43 10.56
C VAL A 190 -4.75 2.88 10.76
N ASP A 191 -5.66 3.84 10.64
CA ASP A 191 -5.38 5.27 10.87
C ASP A 191 -4.91 5.57 12.29
N GLN A 192 -5.49 4.92 13.30
CA GLN A 192 -5.08 5.06 14.70
C GLN A 192 -3.69 4.46 14.94
N ALA A 193 -3.46 3.25 14.42
CA ALA A 193 -2.16 2.60 14.51
C ALA A 193 -1.06 3.42 13.81
N PHE A 194 -1.39 4.06 12.69
CA PHE A 194 -0.47 4.96 12.00
C PHE A 194 -0.09 6.18 12.85
N ARG A 195 -1.07 6.89 13.40
CA ARG A 195 -0.82 8.05 14.28
C ARG A 195 0.06 7.69 15.47
N LEU A 196 -0.20 6.54 16.12
CA LEU A 196 0.62 6.05 17.23
C LEU A 196 2.07 5.78 16.81
N LYS A 197 2.28 5.20 15.60
CA LYS A 197 3.62 4.95 15.08
C LYS A 197 4.35 6.24 14.73
N MET A 198 3.65 7.26 14.20
CA MET A 198 4.26 8.55 13.86
C MET A 198 4.65 9.34 15.11
N ALA A 199 3.79 9.40 16.13
CA ALA A 199 4.07 10.08 17.40
C ALA A 199 5.32 9.54 18.13
N ARG A 200 5.65 8.24 17.97
CA ARG A 200 6.86 7.63 18.55
C ARG A 200 8.16 7.97 17.80
N ARG A 201 8.08 8.54 16.61
CA ARG A 201 9.26 8.95 15.82
C ARG A 201 9.72 10.39 16.11
N ASP A 202 8.83 11.18 16.69
CA ASP A 202 9.09 12.59 17.03
C ASP A 202 9.68 12.77 18.45
N VAL A 203 10.04 11.64 19.14
CA VAL A 203 10.64 11.62 20.49
C VAL A 203 12.11 11.21 20.45
#